data_3105172f299f4c873ef97e3968e2e1a5
#
_entry.id   3105172f299f4c873ef97e3968e2e1a5
#
_cell.length_a   1.000
_cell.length_b   1.000
_cell.length_c   1.000
_cell.angle_alpha   90.00
_cell.angle_beta   90.00
_cell.angle_gamma   90.00
#
_symmetry.space_group_name_H-M   'P 1'
#
loop_
_entity.id
_entity.type
_entity.pdbx_description
1 polymer ?
#
loop_
_entity_poly.entity_id
_entity_poly.type
_entity_poly.pdbx_seq_one_letter_code
_entity_poly.pdbx_strand_id
1 'polypeptide(L)'
;VNGKKLMLRGVNRHEFTGDKGRVVSEDVMRKDIELMKQNNINTVRSSHYPNDPKWYDLCDEYGLYVMDEANLETHGRLDEIPQDRVEWTPAVIDRQEAMVERSKNEPSIIMWSIGNESSTGKNFELAAKYLKEKDPTRLTHYEPQRDITDTYSRMYRSIEEMKAYLVYEDNTKPYLQCEFAHGMGNSIGNLQDYWDVMESNEIFHGGYIWDWVDQAIETIDPKTGEKYFAYGGDWGDEEFTDKNFSANGLIFAD
;
A
#
# COMPACT_ATOMS: atom_id res chain seq x y z
N VAL A 1 -12.13 -2.26 -14.43
CA VAL A 1 -11.55 -3.50 -14.97
C VAL A 1 -12.50 -4.06 -16.03
N ASN A 2 -11.96 -4.41 -17.20
CA ASN A 2 -12.77 -4.95 -18.32
C ASN A 2 -14.00 -4.11 -18.68
N GLY A 3 -13.85 -2.77 -18.68
CA GLY A 3 -14.93 -1.83 -19.00
C GLY A 3 -15.98 -1.64 -17.92
N LYS A 4 -15.76 -2.18 -16.71
CA LYS A 4 -16.65 -1.99 -15.57
C LYS A 4 -15.94 -1.24 -14.45
N LYS A 5 -16.69 -0.37 -13.77
CA LYS A 5 -16.23 0.27 -12.53
C LYS A 5 -15.90 -0.81 -11.50
N LEU A 6 -14.80 -0.64 -10.80
CA LEU A 6 -14.41 -1.44 -9.64
C LEU A 6 -14.32 -0.53 -8.43
N MET A 7 -15.02 -0.89 -7.36
CA MET A 7 -14.85 -0.28 -6.06
C MET A 7 -13.76 -1.04 -5.31
N LEU A 8 -12.67 -0.36 -4.99
CA LEU A 8 -11.50 -0.93 -4.32
C LEU A 8 -11.76 -0.95 -2.80
N ARG A 9 -12.17 -2.10 -2.30
CA ARG A 9 -12.29 -2.37 -0.86
C ARG A 9 -11.00 -3.04 -0.42
N GLY A 10 -9.98 -2.21 -0.16
CA GLY A 10 -8.60 -2.65 -0.05
C GLY A 10 -8.00 -2.54 1.34
N VAL A 11 -6.88 -3.24 1.48
CA VAL A 11 -5.95 -3.10 2.60
C VAL A 11 -4.52 -2.95 2.10
N ASN A 12 -3.70 -2.22 2.84
CA ASN A 12 -2.25 -2.25 2.69
C ASN A 12 -1.72 -3.49 3.40
N ARG A 13 -0.76 -4.18 2.81
CA ARG A 13 -0.18 -5.38 3.40
C ARG A 13 1.33 -5.35 3.37
N HIS A 14 1.92 -5.37 4.55
CA HIS A 14 3.30 -5.79 4.73
C HIS A 14 3.40 -7.31 4.71
N GLU A 15 4.50 -7.86 4.16
CA GLU A 15 4.85 -9.27 4.38
C GLU A 15 5.45 -9.41 5.76
N PHE A 16 4.65 -9.92 6.70
CA PHE A 16 5.06 -10.00 8.10
C PHE A 16 4.35 -11.14 8.85
N THR A 17 5.10 -11.78 9.76
CA THR A 17 4.58 -12.74 10.76
C THR A 17 5.29 -12.52 12.07
N GLY A 18 4.59 -12.76 13.19
CA GLY A 18 5.17 -12.56 14.52
C GLY A 18 6.37 -13.47 14.83
N ASP A 19 6.41 -14.68 14.26
CA ASP A 19 7.46 -15.68 14.54
C ASP A 19 8.70 -15.53 13.63
N LYS A 20 8.55 -14.99 12.42
CA LYS A 20 9.62 -14.95 11.40
C LYS A 20 9.87 -13.57 10.79
N GLY A 21 9.18 -12.56 11.29
CA GLY A 21 9.27 -11.21 10.76
C GLY A 21 8.84 -11.18 9.29
N ARG A 22 9.74 -10.79 8.39
CA ARG A 22 9.42 -10.57 6.96
C ARG A 22 9.44 -11.85 6.10
N VAL A 23 9.56 -13.02 6.70
CA VAL A 23 9.51 -14.30 5.97
C VAL A 23 8.13 -14.92 6.16
N VAL A 24 7.30 -14.83 5.12
CA VAL A 24 5.91 -15.29 5.16
C VAL A 24 5.77 -16.63 4.43
N SER A 25 5.16 -17.61 5.07
CA SER A 25 4.89 -18.91 4.44
C SER A 25 3.66 -18.86 3.53
N GLU A 26 3.57 -19.81 2.59
CA GLU A 26 2.38 -19.94 1.73
C GLU A 26 1.10 -20.15 2.55
N ASP A 27 1.15 -20.90 3.65
CA ASP A 27 -0.02 -21.12 4.51
C ASP A 27 -0.54 -19.82 5.12
N VAL A 28 0.35 -18.92 5.55
CA VAL A 28 -0.03 -17.60 6.06
C VAL A 28 -0.57 -16.72 4.92
N MET A 29 0.05 -16.73 3.75
CA MET A 29 -0.48 -15.98 2.59
C MET A 29 -1.90 -16.43 2.23
N ARG A 30 -2.18 -17.74 2.23
CA ARG A 30 -3.54 -18.28 2.00
C ARG A 30 -4.50 -17.83 3.08
N LYS A 31 -4.10 -17.92 4.35
CA LYS A 31 -4.93 -17.47 5.49
C LYS A 31 -5.27 -15.96 5.36
N ASP A 32 -4.28 -15.13 5.02
CA ASP A 32 -4.50 -13.70 4.76
C ASP A 32 -5.56 -13.48 3.70
N ILE A 33 -5.43 -14.12 2.54
CA ILE A 33 -6.38 -13.96 1.43
C ILE A 33 -7.78 -14.46 1.81
N GLU A 34 -7.87 -15.61 2.47
CA GLU A 34 -9.15 -16.16 2.92
C GLU A 34 -9.86 -15.22 3.89
N LEU A 35 -9.13 -14.66 4.87
CA LEU A 35 -9.67 -13.67 5.80
C LEU A 35 -10.08 -12.39 5.08
N MET A 36 -9.28 -11.88 4.15
CA MET A 36 -9.63 -10.73 3.32
C MET A 36 -10.94 -10.97 2.56
N LYS A 37 -11.08 -12.11 1.89
CA LYS A 37 -12.27 -12.47 1.13
C LYS A 37 -13.51 -12.63 2.03
N GLN A 38 -13.37 -13.23 3.22
CA GLN A 38 -14.44 -13.37 4.20
C GLN A 38 -14.96 -12.01 4.71
N ASN A 39 -14.11 -10.99 4.70
CA ASN A 39 -14.43 -9.63 5.13
C ASN A 39 -14.69 -8.66 3.97
N ASN A 40 -15.04 -9.15 2.79
CA ASN A 40 -15.37 -8.37 1.59
C ASN A 40 -14.22 -7.47 1.09
N ILE A 41 -12.99 -7.74 1.44
CA ILE A 41 -11.81 -7.10 0.87
C ILE A 41 -11.56 -7.74 -0.49
N ASN A 42 -11.42 -6.93 -1.53
CA ASN A 42 -11.27 -7.39 -2.90
C ASN A 42 -9.96 -6.98 -3.56
N THR A 43 -9.14 -6.20 -2.85
CA THR A 43 -7.86 -5.72 -3.38
C THR A 43 -6.84 -5.52 -2.25
N VAL A 44 -5.57 -5.61 -2.61
CA VAL A 44 -4.44 -5.38 -1.70
C VAL A 44 -3.41 -4.47 -2.38
N ARG A 45 -2.81 -3.57 -1.61
CA ARG A 45 -1.61 -2.84 -2.03
C ARG A 45 -0.39 -3.51 -1.39
N SER A 46 0.60 -3.85 -2.21
CA SER A 46 1.87 -4.42 -1.74
C SER A 46 2.75 -3.32 -1.14
N SER A 47 2.39 -2.85 0.03
CA SER A 47 3.07 -1.73 0.71
C SER A 47 4.36 -2.19 1.40
N HIS A 48 5.54 -1.62 1.16
CA HIS A 48 5.86 -0.66 0.10
C HIS A 48 6.95 -1.26 -0.78
N TYR A 49 6.71 -2.45 -1.30
CA TYR A 49 7.65 -3.25 -2.10
C TYR A 49 6.91 -4.41 -2.78
N PRO A 50 7.41 -4.91 -3.91
CA PRO A 50 6.86 -6.10 -4.51
C PRO A 50 6.96 -7.29 -3.55
N ASN A 51 5.87 -8.04 -3.41
CA ASN A 51 5.77 -9.19 -2.52
C ASN A 51 6.42 -10.46 -3.09
N ASP A 52 6.45 -11.55 -2.32
CA ASP A 52 6.86 -12.88 -2.79
C ASP A 52 6.06 -13.26 -4.06
N PRO A 53 6.70 -13.83 -5.11
CA PRO A 53 5.98 -14.27 -6.31
C PRO A 53 4.78 -15.17 -6.03
N LYS A 54 4.86 -16.02 -5.01
CA LYS A 54 3.76 -16.90 -4.63
C LYS A 54 2.50 -16.13 -4.19
N TRP A 55 2.65 -14.93 -3.64
CA TRP A 55 1.54 -14.06 -3.29
C TRP A 55 0.65 -13.73 -4.50
N TYR A 56 1.27 -13.42 -5.64
CA TYR A 56 0.53 -13.09 -6.86
C TYR A 56 -0.16 -14.31 -7.45
N ASP A 57 0.51 -15.48 -7.50
CA ASP A 57 -0.12 -16.75 -7.88
C ASP A 57 -1.41 -16.99 -7.07
N LEU A 58 -1.35 -16.75 -5.75
CA LEU A 58 -2.49 -16.92 -4.86
C LEU A 58 -3.56 -15.84 -5.09
N CYS A 59 -3.17 -14.59 -5.31
CA CYS A 59 -4.12 -13.54 -5.66
C CYS A 59 -4.87 -13.87 -6.96
N ASP A 60 -4.20 -14.45 -7.94
CA ASP A 60 -4.81 -14.94 -9.18
C ASP A 60 -5.79 -16.08 -8.91
N GLU A 61 -5.37 -17.08 -8.12
CA GLU A 61 -6.20 -18.25 -7.77
C GLU A 61 -7.48 -17.84 -7.04
N TYR A 62 -7.39 -16.96 -6.06
CA TYR A 62 -8.51 -16.54 -5.22
C TYR A 62 -9.32 -15.35 -5.79
N GLY A 63 -8.83 -14.70 -6.85
CA GLY A 63 -9.46 -13.53 -7.44
C GLY A 63 -9.38 -12.29 -6.54
N LEU A 64 -8.21 -11.99 -5.99
CA LEU A 64 -7.91 -10.79 -5.24
C LEU A 64 -7.13 -9.83 -6.14
N TYR A 65 -7.61 -8.62 -6.34
CA TYR A 65 -6.89 -7.62 -7.13
C TYR A 65 -5.67 -7.07 -6.38
N VAL A 66 -4.67 -6.63 -7.14
CA VAL A 66 -3.41 -6.12 -6.59
C VAL A 66 -3.07 -4.75 -7.19
N MET A 67 -2.70 -3.80 -6.33
CA MET A 67 -1.86 -2.67 -6.66
C MET A 67 -0.44 -3.06 -6.29
N ASP A 68 0.40 -3.38 -7.28
CA ASP A 68 1.80 -3.74 -7.04
C ASP A 68 2.67 -2.50 -6.97
N GLU A 69 3.49 -2.40 -5.92
CA GLU A 69 4.27 -1.21 -5.63
C GLU A 69 5.77 -1.47 -5.69
N ALA A 70 6.48 -0.62 -6.44
CA ALA A 70 7.93 -0.66 -6.48
C ALA A 70 8.53 -0.26 -5.13
N ASN A 71 9.66 -0.87 -4.75
CA ASN A 71 10.34 -0.57 -3.50
C ASN A 71 11.09 0.77 -3.57
N LEU A 72 10.35 1.84 -3.79
CA LEU A 72 10.82 3.21 -3.82
C LEU A 72 10.13 4.01 -2.72
N GLU A 73 10.83 4.14 -1.60
CA GLU A 73 10.42 4.97 -0.48
C GLU A 73 11.64 5.65 0.12
N THR A 74 11.53 6.96 0.33
CA THR A 74 12.62 7.77 0.88
C THR A 74 12.13 8.72 1.98
N HIS A 75 11.09 8.30 2.73
CA HIS A 75 10.37 9.12 3.70
C HIS A 75 11.32 9.86 4.68
N GLY A 76 12.34 9.18 5.22
CA GLY A 76 13.34 9.79 6.09
C GLY A 76 14.29 10.78 5.38
N ARG A 77 14.20 10.95 4.06
CA ARG A 77 15.07 11.78 3.22
C ARG A 77 14.32 12.50 2.10
N LEU A 78 13.06 12.87 2.33
CA LEU A 78 12.18 13.50 1.33
C LEU A 78 12.78 14.72 0.64
N ASP A 79 13.51 15.55 1.37
CA ASP A 79 14.11 16.78 0.85
C ASP A 79 15.48 16.55 0.18
N GLU A 80 15.96 15.31 0.16
CA GLU A 80 17.30 15.00 -0.34
C GLU A 80 17.28 14.13 -1.59
N ILE A 81 16.49 13.05 -1.60
CA ILE A 81 16.51 12.01 -2.65
C ILE A 81 15.10 11.46 -2.95
N PRO A 82 14.85 10.93 -4.19
CA PRO A 82 15.69 11.11 -5.38
C PRO A 82 15.42 12.44 -6.12
N GLN A 83 14.25 13.07 -5.93
CA GLN A 83 13.80 14.32 -6.55
C GLN A 83 14.21 14.43 -8.05
N ASP A 84 14.94 15.50 -8.42
CA ASP A 84 15.46 15.74 -9.77
C ASP A 84 16.90 15.27 -9.97
N ARG A 85 17.47 14.61 -8.96
CA ARG A 85 18.88 14.21 -9.00
C ARG A 85 19.13 13.11 -10.01
N VAL A 86 19.83 13.43 -11.08
CA VAL A 86 20.07 12.55 -12.21
C VAL A 86 20.87 11.28 -11.86
N GLU A 87 21.68 11.34 -10.82
CA GLU A 87 22.46 10.19 -10.33
C GLU A 87 21.56 9.07 -9.76
N TRP A 88 20.34 9.41 -9.34
CA TRP A 88 19.36 8.44 -8.84
C TRP A 88 18.45 7.85 -9.92
N THR A 89 18.41 8.47 -11.12
CA THR A 89 17.53 8.01 -12.21
C THR A 89 17.70 6.52 -12.52
N PRO A 90 18.93 5.98 -12.66
CA PRO A 90 19.08 4.55 -12.94
C PRO A 90 18.47 3.65 -11.86
N ALA A 91 18.66 4.00 -10.58
CA ALA A 91 18.13 3.22 -9.46
C ALA A 91 16.61 3.31 -9.36
N VAL A 92 16.00 4.45 -9.71
CA VAL A 92 14.54 4.62 -9.76
C VAL A 92 13.93 3.80 -10.87
N ILE A 93 14.51 3.83 -12.07
CA ILE A 93 14.03 3.08 -13.22
C ILE A 93 14.20 1.57 -13.03
N ASP A 94 15.35 1.13 -12.50
CA ASP A 94 15.62 -0.28 -12.19
C ASP A 94 14.54 -0.90 -11.29
N ARG A 95 14.06 -0.16 -10.28
CA ARG A 95 12.97 -0.65 -9.41
C ARG A 95 11.65 -0.83 -10.15
N GLN A 96 11.32 0.08 -11.07
CA GLN A 96 10.12 -0.04 -11.91
C GLN A 96 10.27 -1.23 -12.87
N GLU A 97 11.43 -1.37 -13.48
CA GLU A 97 11.75 -2.45 -14.41
C GLU A 97 11.66 -3.81 -13.71
N ALA A 98 12.31 -3.96 -12.56
CA ALA A 98 12.30 -5.20 -11.78
C ALA A 98 10.86 -5.60 -11.39
N MET A 99 10.02 -4.67 -10.97
CA MET A 99 8.62 -4.93 -10.64
C MET A 99 7.84 -5.40 -11.87
N VAL A 100 7.87 -4.63 -12.95
CA VAL A 100 7.08 -4.92 -14.15
C VAL A 100 7.55 -6.21 -14.83
N GLU A 101 8.84 -6.38 -15.05
CA GLU A 101 9.38 -7.56 -15.75
C GLU A 101 9.10 -8.85 -14.99
N ARG A 102 9.08 -8.79 -13.66
CA ARG A 102 8.75 -9.93 -12.82
C ARG A 102 7.25 -10.26 -12.87
N SER A 103 6.39 -9.25 -12.78
CA SER A 103 4.97 -9.44 -12.45
C SER A 103 4.00 -9.08 -13.58
N LYS A 104 4.47 -8.71 -14.77
CA LYS A 104 3.61 -8.29 -15.91
C LYS A 104 2.60 -9.34 -16.36
N ASN A 105 2.84 -10.61 -16.09
CA ASN A 105 1.96 -11.71 -16.49
C ASN A 105 0.91 -12.06 -15.41
N GLU A 106 0.90 -11.40 -14.27
CA GLU A 106 -0.05 -11.65 -13.18
C GLU A 106 -1.37 -10.91 -13.45
N PRO A 107 -2.47 -11.61 -13.76
CA PRO A 107 -3.74 -10.97 -14.09
C PRO A 107 -4.42 -10.29 -12.89
N SER A 108 -4.08 -10.65 -11.66
CA SER A 108 -4.55 -9.98 -10.44
C SER A 108 -4.07 -8.54 -10.34
N ILE A 109 -2.90 -8.21 -10.90
CA ILE A 109 -2.37 -6.85 -10.86
C ILE A 109 -3.15 -5.96 -11.83
N ILE A 110 -3.80 -4.94 -11.27
CA ILE A 110 -4.60 -3.97 -12.02
C ILE A 110 -4.00 -2.57 -12.04
N MET A 111 -2.99 -2.34 -11.22
CA MET A 111 -2.35 -1.02 -11.07
C MET A 111 -0.88 -1.17 -10.69
N TRP A 112 -0.03 -0.34 -11.32
CA TRP A 112 1.38 -0.18 -10.96
C TRP A 112 1.57 1.07 -10.12
N SER A 113 2.14 0.92 -8.92
CA SER A 113 2.51 2.04 -8.07
C SER A 113 4.01 2.31 -8.18
N ILE A 114 4.35 3.56 -8.47
CA ILE A 114 5.75 4.01 -8.62
C ILE A 114 6.52 3.85 -7.32
N GLY A 115 5.86 3.97 -6.19
CA GLY A 115 6.43 3.90 -4.86
C GLY A 115 5.58 4.60 -3.83
N ASN A 116 6.14 4.77 -2.65
CA ASN A 116 5.53 5.48 -1.53
C ASN A 116 6.27 6.80 -1.27
N GLU A 117 5.94 7.51 -0.27
CA GLU A 117 6.41 8.77 0.31
C GLU A 117 7.88 9.14 -0.01
N SER A 118 8.13 9.54 -1.27
CA SER A 118 9.46 9.82 -1.81
C SER A 118 9.58 11.18 -2.48
N SER A 119 8.75 12.15 -2.08
CA SER A 119 8.68 13.49 -2.66
C SER A 119 8.19 13.53 -4.12
N THR A 120 8.60 14.56 -4.85
CA THR A 120 8.24 14.81 -6.26
C THR A 120 9.51 15.10 -7.06
N GLY A 121 9.41 15.10 -8.38
CA GLY A 121 10.50 15.51 -9.25
C GLY A 121 10.64 14.70 -10.52
N LYS A 122 11.66 15.02 -11.28
CA LYS A 122 11.91 14.47 -12.62
C LYS A 122 12.07 12.94 -12.64
N ASN A 123 12.62 12.39 -11.59
CA ASN A 123 12.80 10.94 -11.49
C ASN A 123 11.46 10.20 -11.48
N PHE A 124 10.43 10.77 -10.86
CA PHE A 124 9.08 10.19 -10.83
C PHE A 124 8.35 10.36 -12.15
N GLU A 125 8.54 11.50 -12.86
CA GLU A 125 8.03 11.66 -14.22
C GLU A 125 8.60 10.59 -15.16
N LEU A 126 9.90 10.32 -15.07
CA LEU A 126 10.57 9.29 -15.85
C LEU A 126 10.06 7.88 -15.50
N ALA A 127 9.82 7.61 -14.20
CA ALA A 127 9.23 6.35 -13.75
C ALA A 127 7.80 6.15 -14.30
N ALA A 128 6.95 7.20 -14.20
CA ALA A 128 5.59 7.16 -14.76
C ALA A 128 5.61 6.91 -16.27
N LYS A 129 6.46 7.60 -16.98
CA LYS A 129 6.65 7.41 -18.43
C LYS A 129 7.09 5.98 -18.74
N TYR A 130 8.08 5.46 -18.02
CA TYR A 130 8.56 4.10 -18.19
C TYR A 130 7.43 3.07 -18.03
N LEU A 131 6.64 3.16 -16.96
CA LEU A 131 5.52 2.25 -16.71
C LEU A 131 4.50 2.30 -17.84
N LYS A 132 4.14 3.50 -18.32
CA LYS A 132 3.21 3.68 -19.43
C LYS A 132 3.71 3.11 -20.77
N GLU A 133 5.00 3.20 -21.02
CA GLU A 133 5.62 2.66 -22.24
C GLU A 133 5.71 1.12 -22.17
N LYS A 134 5.95 0.55 -20.99
CA LYS A 134 6.08 -0.89 -20.79
C LYS A 134 4.74 -1.60 -20.70
N ASP A 135 3.78 -1.02 -19.98
CA ASP A 135 2.45 -1.56 -19.84
C ASP A 135 1.37 -0.46 -19.94
N PRO A 136 0.89 -0.17 -21.15
CA PRO A 136 -0.18 0.80 -21.35
C PRO A 136 -1.57 0.29 -20.91
N THR A 137 -1.69 -0.95 -20.46
CA THR A 137 -2.98 -1.60 -20.15
C THR A 137 -3.41 -1.43 -18.70
N ARG A 138 -2.45 -1.26 -17.79
CA ARG A 138 -2.71 -1.05 -16.37
C ARG A 138 -2.58 0.43 -16.00
N LEU A 139 -3.34 0.84 -14.98
CA LEU A 139 -3.28 2.19 -14.44
C LEU A 139 -1.98 2.39 -13.66
N THR A 140 -1.52 3.63 -13.62
CA THR A 140 -0.38 4.04 -12.78
C THR A 140 -0.85 4.85 -11.57
N HIS A 141 -0.10 4.71 -10.48
CA HIS A 141 -0.36 5.32 -9.19
C HIS A 141 0.91 5.94 -8.60
N TYR A 142 0.78 7.12 -8.01
CA TYR A 142 1.77 7.75 -7.12
C TYR A 142 1.12 8.90 -6.36
N GLU A 143 1.05 8.81 -5.03
CA GLU A 143 0.33 9.81 -4.23
C GLU A 143 1.03 11.18 -4.21
N PRO A 144 2.37 11.28 -4.02
CA PRO A 144 3.02 12.58 -3.89
C PRO A 144 2.94 13.45 -5.15
N GLN A 145 2.91 12.86 -6.35
CA GLN A 145 2.90 13.58 -7.63
C GLN A 145 1.80 13.05 -8.56
N ARG A 146 0.56 13.39 -8.25
CA ARG A 146 -0.66 12.85 -8.88
C ARG A 146 -0.87 13.24 -10.33
N ASP A 147 -0.29 14.34 -10.77
CA ASP A 147 -0.42 14.85 -12.15
C ASP A 147 0.23 13.93 -13.19
N ILE A 148 1.26 13.18 -12.80
CA ILE A 148 2.01 12.29 -13.70
C ILE A 148 1.38 10.90 -13.87
N THR A 149 0.37 10.54 -13.06
CA THR A 149 -0.26 9.21 -13.03
C THR A 149 -1.71 9.23 -13.48
N ASP A 150 -2.30 8.04 -13.71
CA ASP A 150 -3.70 7.90 -14.14
C ASP A 150 -4.71 8.11 -13.02
N THR A 151 -4.28 8.00 -11.77
CA THR A 151 -5.13 8.09 -10.59
C THR A 151 -4.87 9.38 -9.81
N TYR A 152 -5.92 9.88 -9.16
CA TYR A 152 -5.79 10.91 -8.13
C TYR A 152 -5.82 10.22 -6.77
N SER A 153 -4.64 9.98 -6.21
CA SER A 153 -4.49 9.29 -4.93
C SER A 153 -4.19 10.24 -3.79
N ARG A 154 -4.71 9.91 -2.61
CA ARG A 154 -4.45 10.66 -1.37
C ARG A 154 -4.22 9.69 -0.21
N MET A 155 -3.64 10.22 0.88
CA MET A 155 -3.49 9.54 2.16
C MET A 155 -4.24 10.30 3.24
N TYR A 156 -4.98 9.59 4.09
CA TYR A 156 -5.59 10.09 5.32
C TYR A 156 -6.44 11.36 5.18
N ARG A 157 -7.10 11.55 4.02
CA ARG A 157 -7.99 12.69 3.85
C ARG A 157 -9.29 12.48 4.61
N SER A 158 -9.74 13.55 5.26
CA SER A 158 -11.03 13.58 5.92
C SER A 158 -12.18 13.48 4.90
N ILE A 159 -13.35 13.16 5.39
CA ILE A 159 -14.58 13.11 4.60
C ILE A 159 -14.86 14.45 3.91
N GLU A 160 -14.63 15.56 4.63
CA GLU A 160 -14.78 16.92 4.11
C GLU A 160 -13.81 17.21 2.97
N GLU A 161 -12.55 16.83 3.10
CA GLU A 161 -11.53 16.98 2.06
C GLU A 161 -11.84 16.12 0.82
N MET A 162 -12.36 14.91 1.03
CA MET A 162 -12.83 14.06 -0.07
C MET A 162 -13.99 14.72 -0.84
N LYS A 163 -14.97 15.26 -0.12
CA LYS A 163 -16.09 15.99 -0.73
C LYS A 163 -15.62 17.25 -1.45
N ALA A 164 -14.62 17.95 -0.92
CA ALA A 164 -14.06 19.14 -1.56
C ALA A 164 -13.44 18.83 -2.92
N TYR A 165 -12.89 17.64 -3.14
CA TYR A 165 -12.36 17.22 -4.43
C TYR A 165 -13.40 17.31 -5.54
N LEU A 166 -14.69 17.06 -5.25
CA LEU A 166 -15.76 17.12 -6.23
C LEU A 166 -16.06 18.55 -6.74
N VAL A 167 -15.64 19.56 -5.99
CA VAL A 167 -16.02 20.97 -6.24
C VAL A 167 -14.86 21.83 -6.75
N TYR A 168 -13.65 21.58 -6.25
CA TYR A 168 -12.53 22.52 -6.42
C TYR A 168 -11.41 22.05 -7.33
N GLU A 169 -11.37 20.76 -7.67
CA GLU A 169 -10.29 20.21 -8.48
C GLU A 169 -10.79 19.77 -9.85
N ASP A 170 -9.89 19.69 -10.82
CA ASP A 170 -10.16 19.05 -12.11
C ASP A 170 -10.28 17.54 -11.88
N ASN A 171 -11.48 17.10 -11.55
CA ASN A 171 -11.82 15.75 -11.17
C ASN A 171 -11.99 14.80 -12.37
N THR A 172 -11.03 14.78 -13.27
CA THR A 172 -11.02 13.92 -14.45
C THR A 172 -10.45 12.53 -14.17
N LYS A 173 -9.68 12.38 -13.07
CA LYS A 173 -9.02 11.13 -12.70
C LYS A 173 -9.81 10.37 -11.64
N PRO A 174 -9.78 9.02 -11.65
CA PRO A 174 -10.36 8.23 -10.57
C PRO A 174 -9.65 8.56 -9.23
N TYR A 175 -10.47 8.93 -8.24
CA TYR A 175 -10.00 9.22 -6.89
C TYR A 175 -9.94 7.95 -6.05
N LEU A 176 -8.84 7.77 -5.32
CA LEU A 176 -8.71 6.73 -4.30
C LEU A 176 -7.91 7.23 -3.09
N GLN A 177 -8.09 6.60 -1.93
CA GLN A 177 -7.19 6.77 -0.80
C GLN A 177 -6.26 5.55 -0.72
N CYS A 178 -4.98 5.72 -1.06
CA CYS A 178 -4.03 4.61 -0.96
C CYS A 178 -3.72 4.24 0.48
N GLU A 179 -4.01 5.14 1.44
CA GLU A 179 -3.98 4.86 2.87
C GLU A 179 -5.09 5.65 3.58
N PHE A 180 -5.88 4.97 4.41
CA PHE A 180 -6.88 5.60 5.29
C PHE A 180 -7.21 4.69 6.48
N ALA A 181 -7.96 5.21 7.45
CA ALA A 181 -8.41 4.47 8.63
C ALA A 181 -7.26 3.78 9.39
N HIS A 182 -6.16 4.54 9.64
CA HIS A 182 -4.96 4.05 10.33
C HIS A 182 -5.30 3.43 11.68
N GLY A 183 -5.01 2.13 11.84
CA GLY A 183 -5.47 1.31 12.97
C GLY A 183 -4.67 1.43 14.26
N MET A 184 -3.74 2.38 14.38
CA MET A 184 -2.88 2.52 15.56
C MET A 184 -3.68 2.90 16.80
N GLY A 185 -3.59 2.10 17.85
CA GLY A 185 -4.32 2.30 19.09
C GLY A 185 -5.84 2.20 18.89
N ASN A 186 -6.60 3.11 19.49
CA ASN A 186 -8.06 3.13 19.42
C ASN A 186 -8.54 4.21 18.42
N SER A 187 -8.12 4.12 17.18
CA SER A 187 -8.25 5.20 16.20
C SER A 187 -9.15 4.88 14.99
N ILE A 188 -9.48 3.62 14.71
CA ILE A 188 -10.38 3.28 13.61
C ILE A 188 -11.81 3.70 13.97
N GLY A 189 -12.27 4.77 13.31
CA GLY A 189 -13.64 5.27 13.45
C GLY A 189 -14.21 5.72 12.11
N ASN A 190 -15.51 5.91 12.05
CA ASN A 190 -16.23 6.47 10.89
C ASN A 190 -16.02 5.70 9.57
N LEU A 191 -15.64 4.42 9.61
CA LEU A 191 -15.38 3.65 8.40
C LEU A 191 -16.61 3.63 7.46
N GLN A 192 -17.81 3.53 8.01
CA GLN A 192 -19.05 3.59 7.23
C GLN A 192 -19.21 4.94 6.54
N ASP A 193 -18.91 6.05 7.22
CA ASP A 193 -19.03 7.39 6.65
C ASP A 193 -18.08 7.60 5.47
N TYR A 194 -16.87 7.01 5.53
CA TYR A 194 -15.94 6.98 4.38
C TYR A 194 -16.53 6.21 3.19
N TRP A 195 -17.12 5.03 3.44
CA TRP A 195 -17.75 4.24 2.39
C TRP A 195 -18.96 4.93 1.80
N ASP A 196 -19.79 5.59 2.60
CA ASP A 196 -20.94 6.37 2.13
C ASP A 196 -20.50 7.45 1.14
N VAL A 197 -19.37 8.12 1.39
CA VAL A 197 -18.80 9.09 0.45
C VAL A 197 -18.21 8.43 -0.77
N MET A 198 -17.43 7.36 -0.60
CA MET A 198 -16.81 6.63 -1.72
C MET A 198 -17.85 6.05 -2.67
N GLU A 199 -19.01 5.62 -2.17
CA GLU A 199 -20.09 5.07 -2.98
C GLU A 199 -21.03 6.16 -3.56
N SER A 200 -20.98 7.38 -3.05
CA SER A 200 -21.88 8.46 -3.45
C SER A 200 -21.61 9.06 -4.83
N ASN A 201 -20.42 8.86 -5.40
CA ASN A 201 -20.03 9.49 -6.67
C ASN A 201 -19.15 8.56 -7.51
N GLU A 202 -19.34 8.62 -8.82
CA GLU A 202 -18.63 7.78 -9.79
C GLU A 202 -17.11 8.01 -9.84
N ILE A 203 -16.64 9.18 -9.43
CA ILE A 203 -15.21 9.52 -9.43
C ILE A 203 -14.43 8.77 -8.34
N PHE A 204 -15.12 8.40 -7.24
CA PHE A 204 -14.48 7.66 -6.16
C PHE A 204 -14.39 6.18 -6.51
N HIS A 205 -13.23 5.61 -6.27
CA HIS A 205 -12.93 4.20 -6.53
C HIS A 205 -12.55 3.42 -5.27
N GLY A 206 -12.75 3.99 -4.08
CA GLY A 206 -12.47 3.33 -2.80
C GLY A 206 -11.08 3.65 -2.25
N GLY A 207 -10.47 2.68 -1.60
CA GLY A 207 -9.15 2.88 -0.97
C GLY A 207 -8.64 1.63 -0.25
N TYR A 208 -7.50 1.82 0.42
CA TYR A 208 -6.76 0.79 1.12
C TYR A 208 -6.57 1.19 2.59
N ILE A 209 -7.11 0.40 3.49
CA ILE A 209 -6.97 0.63 4.95
C ILE A 209 -5.50 0.44 5.35
N TRP A 210 -4.97 1.26 6.19
CA TRP A 210 -3.67 1.10 6.83
C TRP A 210 -3.83 0.48 8.22
N ASP A 211 -3.45 -0.78 8.47
CA ASP A 211 -3.03 -1.76 7.48
C ASP A 211 -3.56 -3.15 7.82
N TRP A 212 -3.05 -4.22 7.22
CA TRP A 212 -3.60 -5.57 7.36
C TRP A 212 -3.23 -6.22 8.69
N VAL A 213 -1.94 -6.29 9.03
CA VAL A 213 -1.44 -7.06 10.17
C VAL A 213 -0.43 -6.26 11.00
N ASP A 214 -0.50 -6.35 12.31
CA ASP A 214 0.51 -5.77 13.20
C ASP A 214 1.91 -6.30 12.88
N GLN A 215 2.90 -5.43 12.72
CA GLN A 215 4.30 -5.81 12.54
C GLN A 215 4.98 -5.89 13.92
N ALA A 216 4.60 -6.88 14.70
CA ALA A 216 5.15 -7.14 16.02
C ALA A 216 5.78 -8.55 16.09
N ILE A 217 6.91 -8.69 16.76
CA ILE A 217 7.70 -9.92 16.80
C ILE A 217 7.44 -10.69 18.10
N GLU A 218 7.05 -11.97 17.98
CA GLU A 218 6.90 -12.85 19.15
C GLU A 218 8.22 -12.97 19.90
N THR A 219 8.20 -12.70 21.19
CA THR A 219 9.34 -12.85 22.08
C THR A 219 8.90 -13.33 23.48
N ILE A 220 9.86 -13.54 24.36
CA ILE A 220 9.62 -14.00 25.73
C ILE A 220 10.09 -12.92 26.71
N ASP A 221 9.21 -12.49 27.61
CA ASP A 221 9.60 -11.61 28.70
C ASP A 221 10.61 -12.34 29.62
N PRO A 222 11.83 -11.84 29.74
CA PRO A 222 12.87 -12.49 30.54
C PRO A 222 12.56 -12.51 32.04
N LYS A 223 11.60 -11.74 32.52
CA LYS A 223 11.22 -11.69 33.95
C LYS A 223 10.09 -12.64 34.25
N THR A 224 9.11 -12.76 33.39
CA THR A 224 7.90 -13.57 33.63
C THR A 224 7.96 -14.92 32.93
N GLY A 225 8.74 -15.04 31.84
CA GLY A 225 8.76 -16.22 30.96
C GLY A 225 7.54 -16.30 30.05
N GLU A 226 6.70 -15.27 29.99
CA GLU A 226 5.52 -15.24 29.16
C GLU A 226 5.86 -14.73 27.75
N LYS A 227 5.14 -15.26 26.75
CA LYS A 227 5.23 -14.78 25.38
C LYS A 227 4.47 -13.46 25.23
N TYR A 228 5.03 -12.55 24.44
CA TYR A 228 4.36 -11.31 24.02
C TYR A 228 4.85 -10.88 22.65
N PHE A 229 4.15 -9.94 22.02
CA PHE A 229 4.54 -9.36 20.75
C PHE A 229 5.22 -8.03 20.99
N ALA A 230 6.50 -7.95 20.63
CA ALA A 230 7.36 -6.78 20.81
C ALA A 230 7.41 -5.93 19.55
N TYR A 231 7.50 -4.61 19.73
CA TYR A 231 7.67 -3.63 18.65
C TYR A 231 8.64 -2.52 19.08
N GLY A 232 8.78 -1.45 18.28
CA GLY A 232 9.78 -0.41 18.49
C GLY A 232 9.87 0.14 19.92
N GLY A 233 11.07 0.13 20.48
CA GLY A 233 11.37 0.51 21.86
C GLY A 233 11.53 -0.67 22.83
N ASP A 234 10.89 -1.83 22.56
CA ASP A 234 10.96 -3.00 23.42
C ASP A 234 12.34 -3.68 23.39
N TRP A 235 13.13 -3.40 22.37
CA TRP A 235 14.48 -3.95 22.18
C TRP A 235 15.60 -3.07 22.77
N GLY A 236 15.25 -2.00 23.49
CA GLY A 236 16.19 -1.03 24.03
C GLY A 236 16.71 -0.03 23.00
N ASP A 237 16.06 0.05 21.86
CA ASP A 237 16.29 1.03 20.79
C ASP A 237 15.59 2.34 21.16
N GLU A 238 16.28 3.23 21.86
CA GLU A 238 15.74 4.54 22.26
C GLU A 238 15.79 5.57 21.12
N GLU A 239 16.74 5.41 20.19
CA GLU A 239 16.90 6.24 19.00
C GLU A 239 16.39 5.49 17.75
N PHE A 240 15.82 6.21 16.79
CA PHE A 240 15.36 5.68 15.50
C PHE A 240 14.23 4.64 15.59
N THR A 241 13.43 4.70 16.64
CA THR A 241 12.24 3.85 16.77
C THR A 241 10.96 4.66 16.58
N ASP A 242 10.04 4.14 15.77
CA ASP A 242 8.70 4.69 15.60
C ASP A 242 7.71 4.17 16.67
N LYS A 243 8.22 3.51 17.71
CA LYS A 243 7.45 2.98 18.83
C LYS A 243 6.34 2.03 18.33
N ASN A 244 5.08 2.32 18.68
CA ASN A 244 3.93 1.51 18.29
C ASN A 244 3.41 1.80 16.86
N PHE A 245 4.14 2.50 16.02
CA PHE A 245 3.70 2.83 14.66
C PHE A 245 3.54 1.61 13.75
N SER A 246 4.11 0.48 14.11
CA SER A 246 3.94 -0.81 13.44
C SER A 246 2.78 -1.66 14.00
N ALA A 247 2.12 -1.20 15.08
CA ALA A 247 0.98 -1.87 15.69
C ALA A 247 -0.33 -1.18 15.26
N ASN A 248 -0.72 -1.39 14.02
CA ASN A 248 -1.85 -0.72 13.36
C ASN A 248 -2.64 -1.64 12.42
N GLY A 249 -2.43 -2.93 12.56
CA GLY A 249 -3.13 -3.96 11.79
C GLY A 249 -4.61 -4.09 12.12
N LEU A 250 -5.40 -4.50 11.12
CA LEU A 250 -6.78 -4.96 11.33
C LEU A 250 -6.82 -6.30 12.07
N ILE A 251 -5.74 -7.06 11.99
CA ILE A 251 -5.53 -8.32 12.72
C ILE A 251 -4.20 -8.26 13.48
N PHE A 252 -4.12 -9.08 14.53
CA PHE A 252 -2.88 -9.24 15.30
C PHE A 252 -1.84 -10.08 14.54
N ALA A 253 -0.60 -10.08 15.05
CA ALA A 253 0.53 -10.80 14.45
C ALA A 253 0.54 -12.32 14.72
N ASP A 254 -0.43 -12.87 15.46
CA ASP A 254 -0.56 -14.29 15.87
C ASP A 254 -1.27 -15.18 14.84
#